data_97cc609797d99b15e69afb67d8e12e95
#
_entry.id   97cc609797d99b15e69afb67d8e12e95
#
_cell.length_a   1.000
_cell.length_b   1.000
_cell.length_c   1.000
_cell.angle_alpha   90.00
_cell.angle_beta   90.00
_cell.angle_gamma   90.00
#
_symmetry.space_group_name_H-M   'P 1'
#
loop_
_entity.id
_entity.type
_entity.pdbx_description
1 polymer ?
#
loop_
_entity_poly.entity_id
_entity_poly.type
_entity_poly.pdbx_seq_one_letter_code
_entity_poly.pdbx_strand_id
1 'polypeptide(L)'
;IDAVLERRRNAAAELVPHKGPAVKGNIVHIDYEGLLDGKPFQGGSAQNQTLQLGSGRMIPGFEDGILGHKGGEEFEINVTFPVRYHVKDLAGKPVVFKIKLIDVCVRQLPALNSDFAKKVGKVDTMEAFREQVRKQLHDGKHASALNRAKDQVLTQLASAAEGELPSVLVESTYQQEMQNIQQQLQMQRMSLDRYLSQIHQTRENFTANVHAAAEKNTRARMALLQVAQNEGLVPTDEEITKNLQERADRTKKTLEEVKANANIPAMQRSEAIRRAADWVIEHSTIEEK
;
A
#
# COMPACT_ATOMS: atom_id res chain seq x y z
N ILE A 1 -0.12 20.51 5.45
CA ILE A 1 0.78 20.99 4.38
C ILE A 1 2.22 20.79 4.84
N ASP A 2 2.63 21.34 5.98
CA ASP A 2 4.01 21.33 6.46
C ASP A 2 4.57 19.90 6.63
N ALA A 3 3.78 18.98 7.16
CA ALA A 3 4.16 17.57 7.26
C ALA A 3 4.45 16.91 5.90
N VAL A 4 3.74 17.32 4.83
CA VAL A 4 4.00 16.83 3.47
C VAL A 4 5.28 17.45 2.92
N LEU A 5 5.48 18.74 3.14
CA LEU A 5 6.71 19.43 2.72
C LEU A 5 7.93 18.87 3.41
N GLU A 6 7.87 18.64 4.73
CA GLU A 6 8.97 18.02 5.49
C GLU A 6 9.24 16.57 5.04
N ARG A 7 8.21 15.80 4.71
CA ARG A 7 8.40 14.47 4.14
C ARG A 7 9.12 14.52 2.79
N ARG A 8 8.70 15.45 1.91
CA ARG A 8 9.37 15.66 0.61
C ARG A 8 10.78 16.19 0.77
N ARG A 9 11.01 17.08 1.75
CA ARG A 9 12.33 17.59 2.12
C ARG A 9 13.25 16.47 2.57
N ASN A 10 12.77 15.60 3.44
CA ASN A 10 13.49 14.41 3.91
C ASN A 10 13.80 13.43 2.77
N ALA A 11 12.89 13.24 1.83
CA ALA A 11 13.11 12.41 0.66
C ALA A 11 14.14 13.01 -0.32
N ALA A 12 14.24 14.33 -0.37
CA ALA A 12 15.21 15.06 -1.21
C ALA A 12 16.54 15.35 -0.50
N ALA A 13 16.76 14.80 0.71
CA ALA A 13 18.01 14.96 1.43
C ALA A 13 19.18 14.33 0.67
N GLU A 14 20.28 15.04 0.61
CA GLU A 14 21.52 14.56 0.00
C GLU A 14 22.45 14.00 1.08
N LEU A 15 23.18 12.93 0.73
CA LEU A 15 24.22 12.38 1.60
C LEU A 15 25.51 13.10 1.31
N VAL A 16 26.02 13.81 2.31
CA VAL A 16 27.27 14.55 2.21
C VAL A 16 28.32 13.86 3.07
N PRO A 17 29.54 13.59 2.55
CA PRO A 17 30.59 12.96 3.31
C PRO A 17 30.97 13.81 4.55
N HIS A 18 31.08 13.13 5.69
CA HIS A 18 31.47 13.73 6.98
C HIS A 18 32.84 13.23 7.41
N LYS A 19 33.77 14.15 7.60
CA LYS A 19 35.15 13.82 7.99
C LYS A 19 35.31 13.58 9.49
N GLY A 20 34.29 13.85 10.29
CA GLY A 20 34.29 13.64 11.73
C GLY A 20 33.96 12.20 12.15
N PRO A 21 34.00 11.94 13.47
CA PRO A 21 33.59 10.65 13.99
C PRO A 21 32.08 10.41 13.74
N ALA A 22 31.71 9.14 13.57
CA ALA A 22 30.33 8.69 13.40
C ALA A 22 29.51 8.98 14.65
N VAL A 23 28.38 9.66 14.48
CA VAL A 23 27.44 9.96 15.55
C VAL A 23 26.05 9.42 15.21
N LYS A 24 25.18 9.30 16.21
CA LYS A 24 23.80 8.86 16.03
C LYS A 24 23.08 9.74 15.01
N GLY A 25 22.40 9.12 14.06
CA GLY A 25 21.71 9.78 12.95
C GLY A 25 22.53 9.83 11.65
N ASN A 26 23.85 9.61 11.71
CA ASN A 26 24.66 9.50 10.49
C ASN A 26 24.30 8.25 9.69
N ILE A 27 24.56 8.31 8.39
CA ILE A 27 24.52 7.17 7.50
C ILE A 27 25.96 6.74 7.24
N VAL A 28 26.22 5.46 7.43
CA VAL A 28 27.54 4.88 7.23
C VAL A 28 27.48 3.80 6.17
N HIS A 29 28.56 3.68 5.39
CA HIS A 29 28.79 2.52 4.53
C HIS A 29 29.85 1.66 5.19
N ILE A 30 29.53 0.38 5.39
CA ILE A 30 30.37 -0.55 6.12
C ILE A 30 30.52 -1.87 5.36
N ASP A 31 31.71 -2.48 5.48
CA ASP A 31 31.88 -3.92 5.30
C ASP A 31 31.92 -4.53 6.70
N TYR A 32 31.29 -5.67 6.88
CA TYR A 32 31.41 -6.39 8.14
C TYR A 32 31.46 -7.91 7.95
N GLU A 33 32.16 -8.58 8.86
CA GLU A 33 32.25 -10.03 8.97
C GLU A 33 32.04 -10.45 10.41
N GLY A 34 30.99 -11.23 10.67
CA GLY A 34 30.67 -11.78 11.98
C GLY A 34 31.34 -13.13 12.23
N LEU A 35 31.93 -13.27 13.39
CA LEU A 35 32.64 -14.47 13.84
C LEU A 35 31.98 -15.00 15.09
N LEU A 36 31.55 -16.27 15.07
CA LEU A 36 31.11 -17.03 16.23
C LEU A 36 32.24 -18.01 16.59
N ASP A 37 32.78 -17.89 17.80
CA ASP A 37 33.93 -18.71 18.24
C ASP A 37 35.12 -18.67 17.25
N GLY A 38 35.36 -17.49 16.68
CA GLY A 38 36.45 -17.26 15.71
C GLY A 38 36.19 -17.77 14.30
N LYS A 39 34.98 -18.29 14.00
CA LYS A 39 34.61 -18.80 12.66
C LYS A 39 33.49 -17.97 12.04
N PRO A 40 33.58 -17.63 10.74
CA PRO A 40 32.51 -16.96 10.05
C PRO A 40 31.22 -17.79 10.07
N PHE A 41 30.06 -17.13 10.21
CA PHE A 41 28.76 -17.80 10.16
C PHE A 41 27.90 -17.28 9.00
N GLN A 42 26.97 -18.11 8.54
CA GLN A 42 26.11 -17.79 7.40
C GLN A 42 25.20 -16.59 7.71
N GLY A 43 25.22 -15.58 6.82
CA GLY A 43 24.46 -14.34 6.99
C GLY A 43 25.13 -13.33 7.94
N GLY A 44 26.35 -13.60 8.43
CA GLY A 44 27.12 -12.71 9.30
C GLY A 44 27.96 -11.68 8.56
N SER A 45 28.03 -11.69 7.24
CA SER A 45 28.88 -10.78 6.45
C SER A 45 28.10 -10.04 5.38
N ALA A 46 28.49 -8.79 5.14
CA ALA A 46 28.05 -8.00 4.01
C ALA A 46 29.12 -6.98 3.62
N GLN A 47 29.08 -6.58 2.34
CA GLN A 47 29.95 -5.53 1.80
C GLN A 47 29.12 -4.32 1.35
N ASN A 48 29.68 -3.14 1.51
CA ASN A 48 29.09 -1.85 1.16
C ASN A 48 27.64 -1.68 1.68
N GLN A 49 27.41 -2.16 2.92
CA GLN A 49 26.11 -2.06 3.55
C GLN A 49 25.86 -0.62 4.04
N THR A 50 24.75 -0.05 3.61
CA THR A 50 24.29 1.26 4.10
C THR A 50 23.53 1.10 5.38
N LEU A 51 23.94 1.80 6.44
CA LEU A 51 23.32 1.75 7.76
C LEU A 51 23.12 3.15 8.33
N GLN A 52 21.94 3.43 8.85
CA GLN A 52 21.69 4.65 9.63
C GLN A 52 21.91 4.32 11.12
N LEU A 53 22.89 4.98 11.75
CA LEU A 53 23.20 4.79 13.17
C LEU A 53 22.06 5.29 14.06
N GLY A 54 21.65 4.48 15.01
CA GLY A 54 20.52 4.74 15.89
C GLY A 54 19.17 4.38 15.29
N SER A 55 19.13 3.65 14.17
CA SER A 55 17.88 3.17 13.56
C SER A 55 17.27 1.95 14.29
N GLY A 56 18.06 1.21 15.05
CA GLY A 56 17.68 -0.02 15.72
C GLY A 56 17.39 -1.19 14.75
N ARG A 57 17.90 -1.13 13.53
CA ARG A 57 17.72 -2.20 12.52
C ARG A 57 18.68 -3.36 12.68
N MET A 58 19.81 -3.11 13.34
CA MET A 58 20.82 -4.11 13.64
C MET A 58 20.61 -4.68 15.03
N ILE A 59 21.32 -5.76 15.35
CA ILE A 59 21.28 -6.34 16.71
C ILE A 59 21.78 -5.32 17.75
N PRO A 60 21.26 -5.37 18.99
CA PRO A 60 21.63 -4.44 20.04
C PRO A 60 23.16 -4.38 20.24
N GLY A 61 23.69 -3.16 20.36
CA GLY A 61 25.13 -2.91 20.51
C GLY A 61 25.90 -2.79 19.20
N PHE A 62 25.38 -3.27 18.06
CA PHE A 62 26.08 -3.20 16.78
C PHE A 62 26.25 -1.74 16.31
N GLU A 63 25.15 -0.98 16.28
CA GLU A 63 25.18 0.42 15.86
C GLU A 63 25.96 1.29 16.84
N ASP A 64 25.85 0.99 18.14
CA ASP A 64 26.54 1.69 19.20
C ASP A 64 28.06 1.47 19.14
N GLY A 65 28.51 0.27 18.74
CA GLY A 65 29.93 -0.04 18.57
C GLY A 65 30.62 0.72 17.41
N ILE A 66 29.84 1.29 16.49
CA ILE A 66 30.37 2.10 15.37
C ILE A 66 30.53 3.58 15.76
N LEU A 67 29.78 4.02 16.79
CA LEU A 67 29.87 5.42 17.24
C LEU A 67 31.29 5.82 17.65
N GLY A 68 31.70 7.00 17.22
CA GLY A 68 33.02 7.54 17.54
C GLY A 68 34.11 7.17 16.54
N HIS A 69 33.93 6.16 15.70
CA HIS A 69 34.86 5.77 14.64
C HIS A 69 34.75 6.68 13.41
N LYS A 70 35.80 6.76 12.63
CA LYS A 70 35.90 7.60 11.41
C LYS A 70 35.91 6.74 10.15
N GLY A 71 35.50 7.30 9.04
CA GLY A 71 35.62 6.66 7.72
C GLY A 71 37.08 6.24 7.44
N GLY A 72 37.26 5.03 6.93
CA GLY A 72 38.53 4.38 6.68
C GLY A 72 39.08 3.53 7.84
N GLU A 73 38.44 3.53 9.02
CA GLU A 73 38.88 2.71 10.16
C GLU A 73 38.40 1.27 10.04
N GLU A 74 39.22 0.33 10.52
CA GLU A 74 38.92 -1.07 10.69
C GLU A 74 39.01 -1.39 12.21
N PHE A 75 37.95 -2.00 12.75
CA PHE A 75 37.85 -2.30 14.18
C PHE A 75 36.96 -3.49 14.44
N GLU A 76 36.98 -3.99 15.68
CA GLU A 76 36.11 -5.12 16.09
C GLU A 76 35.14 -4.63 17.14
N ILE A 77 33.90 -5.15 17.06
CA ILE A 77 32.87 -4.95 18.08
C ILE A 77 32.40 -6.29 18.63
N ASN A 78 32.18 -6.32 19.94
CA ASN A 78 31.66 -7.48 20.63
C ASN A 78 30.18 -7.25 20.94
N VAL A 79 29.30 -8.09 20.41
CA VAL A 79 27.86 -7.99 20.63
C VAL A 79 27.28 -9.36 20.94
N THR A 80 26.11 -9.38 21.59
CA THR A 80 25.41 -10.61 21.89
C THR A 80 24.07 -10.63 21.17
N PHE A 81 23.78 -11.71 20.47
CA PHE A 81 22.47 -11.88 19.85
C PHE A 81 21.35 -11.93 20.90
N PRO A 82 20.18 -11.33 20.63
CA PRO A 82 19.02 -11.45 21.50
C PRO A 82 18.65 -12.92 21.75
N VAL A 83 18.17 -13.24 22.95
CA VAL A 83 17.71 -14.60 23.29
C VAL A 83 16.57 -15.08 22.38
N ARG A 84 15.73 -14.15 21.91
CA ARG A 84 14.63 -14.43 20.97
C ARG A 84 15.04 -14.08 19.53
N TYR A 85 16.19 -14.57 19.08
CA TYR A 85 16.61 -14.37 17.70
C TYR A 85 16.04 -15.47 16.79
N HIS A 86 15.67 -15.12 15.56
CA HIS A 86 15.02 -16.04 14.62
C HIS A 86 15.92 -17.24 14.20
N VAL A 87 17.26 -17.07 14.23
CA VAL A 87 18.22 -18.16 14.01
C VAL A 87 18.61 -18.76 15.37
N LYS A 88 18.11 -19.96 15.65
CA LYS A 88 18.29 -20.64 16.96
C LYS A 88 19.76 -20.83 17.33
N ASP A 89 20.61 -21.11 16.35
CA ASP A 89 22.04 -21.36 16.56
C ASP A 89 22.84 -20.12 16.96
N LEU A 90 22.28 -18.93 16.78
CA LEU A 90 22.90 -17.65 17.15
C LEU A 90 22.24 -17.03 18.40
N ALA A 91 21.03 -17.44 18.76
CA ALA A 91 20.28 -16.86 19.87
C ALA A 91 21.06 -16.91 21.21
N GLY A 92 21.23 -15.73 21.85
CA GLY A 92 21.93 -15.55 23.09
C GLY A 92 23.45 -15.73 23.05
N LYS A 93 24.03 -15.94 21.87
CA LYS A 93 25.49 -16.15 21.74
C LYS A 93 26.25 -14.85 21.56
N PRO A 94 27.43 -14.69 22.18
CA PRO A 94 28.33 -13.59 21.92
C PRO A 94 29.04 -13.81 20.57
N VAL A 95 29.20 -12.75 19.80
CA VAL A 95 29.86 -12.74 18.50
C VAL A 95 30.75 -11.52 18.36
N VAL A 96 31.80 -11.65 17.58
CA VAL A 96 32.71 -10.56 17.22
C VAL A 96 32.43 -10.17 15.78
N PHE A 97 32.20 -8.89 15.53
CA PHE A 97 32.12 -8.36 14.17
C PHE A 97 33.37 -7.57 13.85
N LYS A 98 34.06 -7.95 12.78
CA LYS A 98 35.08 -7.15 12.16
C LYS A 98 34.41 -6.17 11.23
N ILE A 99 34.64 -4.88 11.45
CA ILE A 99 33.96 -3.82 10.69
C ILE A 99 35.03 -2.99 10.02
N LYS A 100 34.81 -2.74 8.74
CA LYS A 100 35.51 -1.70 7.98
C LYS A 100 34.52 -0.57 7.69
N LEU A 101 34.71 0.57 8.33
CA LEU A 101 33.93 1.77 8.11
C LEU A 101 34.43 2.48 6.86
N ILE A 102 33.74 2.36 5.74
CA ILE A 102 34.15 2.90 4.44
C ILE A 102 34.06 4.42 4.49
N ASP A 103 32.90 4.95 4.82
CA ASP A 103 32.64 6.37 4.99
C ASP A 103 31.53 6.65 6.00
N VAL A 104 31.50 7.94 6.41
CA VAL A 104 30.44 8.49 7.24
C VAL A 104 29.76 9.60 6.45
N CYS A 105 28.46 9.58 6.33
CA CYS A 105 27.66 10.59 5.65
C CYS A 105 26.65 11.24 6.60
N VAL A 106 26.41 12.52 6.39
CA VAL A 106 25.36 13.27 7.04
C VAL A 106 24.25 13.54 6.03
N ARG A 107 23.01 13.37 6.44
CA ARG A 107 21.86 13.80 5.63
C ARG A 107 21.75 15.32 5.70
N GLN A 108 22.07 15.96 4.61
CA GLN A 108 21.86 17.40 4.45
C GLN A 108 20.47 17.64 3.85
N LEU A 109 19.60 18.24 4.65
CA LEU A 109 18.26 18.61 4.20
C LEU A 109 18.36 19.88 3.35
N PRO A 110 17.76 19.91 2.15
CA PRO A 110 17.71 21.12 1.34
C PRO A 110 16.94 22.23 2.08
N ALA A 111 17.31 23.49 1.86
CA ALA A 111 16.54 24.61 2.35
C ALA A 111 15.18 24.68 1.65
N LEU A 112 14.14 25.07 2.39
CA LEU A 112 12.80 25.29 1.82
C LEU A 112 12.76 26.65 1.10
N ASN A 113 13.34 26.71 -0.08
CA ASN A 113 13.46 27.90 -0.91
C ASN A 113 12.98 27.63 -2.35
N SER A 114 13.10 28.59 -3.23
CA SER A 114 12.68 28.48 -4.63
C SER A 114 13.38 27.33 -5.38
N ASP A 115 14.66 27.03 -5.05
CA ASP A 115 15.39 25.92 -5.68
C ASP A 115 14.78 24.56 -5.29
N PHE A 116 14.37 24.42 -4.02
CA PHE A 116 13.65 23.24 -3.56
C PHE A 116 12.29 23.12 -4.24
N ALA A 117 11.55 24.22 -4.39
CA ALA A 117 10.27 24.25 -5.09
C ALA A 117 10.43 23.83 -6.56
N LYS A 118 11.48 24.29 -7.24
CA LYS A 118 11.79 23.89 -8.63
C LYS A 118 12.19 22.42 -8.72
N LYS A 119 13.09 21.96 -7.85
CA LYS A 119 13.63 20.59 -7.89
C LYS A 119 12.55 19.54 -7.56
N VAL A 120 11.73 19.79 -6.55
CA VAL A 120 10.78 18.80 -5.96
C VAL A 120 9.35 19.06 -6.40
N GLY A 121 8.92 20.31 -6.42
CA GLY A 121 7.56 20.73 -6.77
C GLY A 121 7.35 20.99 -8.25
N LYS A 122 8.44 21.22 -9.00
CA LYS A 122 8.44 21.67 -10.40
C LYS A 122 7.65 22.97 -10.60
N VAL A 123 7.74 23.85 -9.63
CA VAL A 123 7.14 25.19 -9.62
C VAL A 123 8.17 26.21 -9.16
N ASP A 124 8.00 27.49 -9.52
CA ASP A 124 9.05 28.50 -9.36
C ASP A 124 9.20 29.02 -7.93
N THR A 125 8.15 28.98 -7.12
CA THR A 125 8.16 29.56 -5.76
C THR A 125 7.66 28.57 -4.71
N MET A 126 8.04 28.81 -3.44
CA MET A 126 7.55 28.02 -2.31
C MET A 126 6.05 28.25 -2.07
N GLU A 127 5.52 29.43 -2.38
CA GLU A 127 4.11 29.75 -2.28
C GLU A 127 3.31 28.88 -3.27
N ALA A 128 3.76 28.82 -4.52
CA ALA A 128 3.15 27.96 -5.54
C ALA A 128 3.23 26.48 -5.14
N PHE A 129 4.35 26.06 -4.53
CA PHE A 129 4.49 24.69 -4.06
C PHE A 129 3.56 24.36 -2.88
N ARG A 130 3.42 25.30 -1.93
CA ARG A 130 2.46 25.15 -0.82
C ARG A 130 1.02 25.08 -1.34
N GLU A 131 0.68 25.89 -2.32
CA GLU A 131 -0.66 25.88 -2.93
C GLU A 131 -0.92 24.56 -3.70
N GLN A 132 0.06 24.07 -4.44
CA GLN A 132 -0.02 22.75 -5.10
C GLN A 132 -0.26 21.62 -4.09
N VAL A 133 0.47 21.62 -2.97
CA VAL A 133 0.28 20.62 -1.90
C VAL A 133 -1.08 20.77 -1.23
N ARG A 134 -1.54 22.02 -1.00
CA ARG A 134 -2.88 22.30 -0.44
C ARG A 134 -3.95 21.71 -1.35
N LYS A 135 -3.87 22.01 -2.65
CA LYS A 135 -4.81 21.51 -3.64
C LYS A 135 -4.82 19.97 -3.67
N GLN A 136 -3.65 19.33 -3.71
CA GLN A 136 -3.56 17.87 -3.70
C GLN A 136 -4.19 17.24 -2.45
N LEU A 137 -3.97 17.85 -1.27
CA LEU A 137 -4.56 17.38 -0.02
C LEU A 137 -6.07 17.60 0.01
N HIS A 138 -6.54 18.74 -0.49
CA HIS A 138 -7.96 19.07 -0.61
C HIS A 138 -8.66 18.09 -1.54
N ASP A 139 -8.15 17.94 -2.76
CA ASP A 139 -8.73 17.06 -3.78
C ASP A 139 -8.75 15.59 -3.30
N GLY A 140 -7.67 15.15 -2.64
CA GLY A 140 -7.60 13.81 -2.05
C GLY A 140 -8.60 13.60 -0.90
N LYS A 141 -8.78 14.60 -0.03
CA LYS A 141 -9.78 14.54 1.04
C LYS A 141 -11.20 14.58 0.49
N HIS A 142 -11.46 15.47 -0.47
CA HIS A 142 -12.75 15.58 -1.13
C HIS A 142 -13.14 14.28 -1.83
N ALA A 143 -12.24 13.72 -2.64
CA ALA A 143 -12.47 12.42 -3.29
C ALA A 143 -12.74 11.30 -2.28
N SER A 144 -11.99 11.27 -1.17
CA SER A 144 -12.20 10.27 -0.11
C SER A 144 -13.54 10.46 0.62
N ALA A 145 -13.95 11.71 0.86
CA ALA A 145 -15.25 12.03 1.47
C ALA A 145 -16.40 11.66 0.53
N LEU A 146 -16.28 12.01 -0.74
CA LEU A 146 -17.27 11.67 -1.76
C LEU A 146 -17.44 10.15 -1.91
N ASN A 147 -16.34 9.40 -1.95
CA ASN A 147 -16.42 7.93 -2.00
C ASN A 147 -17.12 7.35 -0.78
N ARG A 148 -16.83 7.85 0.42
CA ARG A 148 -17.55 7.44 1.64
C ARG A 148 -19.03 7.76 1.59
N ALA A 149 -19.40 8.95 1.08
CA ALA A 149 -20.80 9.32 0.91
C ALA A 149 -21.50 8.39 -0.09
N LYS A 150 -20.85 8.07 -1.22
CA LYS A 150 -21.34 7.09 -2.20
C LYS A 150 -21.58 5.72 -1.56
N ASP A 151 -20.64 5.22 -0.78
CA ASP A 151 -20.77 3.95 -0.06
C ASP A 151 -21.92 3.97 0.96
N GLN A 152 -22.14 5.11 1.63
CA GLN A 152 -23.26 5.28 2.55
C GLN A 152 -24.62 5.27 1.81
N VAL A 153 -24.73 5.96 0.68
CA VAL A 153 -25.94 5.95 -0.16
C VAL A 153 -26.27 4.54 -0.61
N LEU A 154 -25.28 3.80 -1.15
CA LEU A 154 -25.47 2.42 -1.58
C LEU A 154 -25.82 1.47 -0.41
N THR A 155 -25.27 1.75 0.78
CA THR A 155 -25.61 1.03 2.00
C THR A 155 -27.05 1.27 2.42
N GLN A 156 -27.50 2.52 2.36
CA GLN A 156 -28.91 2.88 2.65
C GLN A 156 -29.86 2.26 1.64
N LEU A 157 -29.52 2.30 0.35
CA LEU A 157 -30.30 1.64 -0.70
C LEU A 157 -30.44 0.14 -0.42
N ALA A 158 -29.34 -0.54 -0.08
CA ALA A 158 -29.36 -1.96 0.26
C ALA A 158 -30.23 -2.25 1.50
N SER A 159 -30.21 -1.37 2.50
CA SER A 159 -31.00 -1.52 3.73
C SER A 159 -32.48 -1.24 3.51
N ALA A 160 -32.82 -0.35 2.57
CA ALA A 160 -34.20 -0.04 2.21
C ALA A 160 -34.81 -1.06 1.23
N ALA A 161 -33.98 -1.87 0.57
CA ALA A 161 -34.47 -2.88 -0.37
C ALA A 161 -35.10 -4.05 0.39
N GLU A 162 -36.37 -4.29 0.15
CA GLU A 162 -37.14 -5.39 0.69
C GLU A 162 -37.12 -6.59 -0.27
N GLY A 163 -37.36 -7.78 0.26
CA GLY A 163 -37.47 -9.03 -0.49
C GLY A 163 -36.42 -10.07 -0.12
N GLU A 164 -36.72 -11.31 -0.45
CA GLU A 164 -35.84 -12.44 -0.22
C GLU A 164 -34.72 -12.46 -1.27
N LEU A 165 -33.47 -12.69 -0.80
CA LEU A 165 -32.35 -12.88 -1.68
C LEU A 165 -32.23 -14.34 -2.10
N PRO A 166 -32.06 -14.63 -3.39
CA PRO A 166 -31.75 -16.01 -3.82
C PRO A 166 -30.42 -16.45 -3.20
N SER A 167 -30.47 -17.53 -2.42
CA SER A 167 -29.27 -18.06 -1.71
C SER A 167 -28.09 -18.34 -2.66
N VAL A 168 -28.40 -18.78 -3.88
CA VAL A 168 -27.40 -19.04 -4.94
C VAL A 168 -26.60 -17.77 -5.29
N LEU A 169 -27.23 -16.60 -5.32
CA LEU A 169 -26.54 -15.33 -5.62
C LEU A 169 -25.68 -14.87 -4.45
N VAL A 170 -26.16 -15.04 -3.24
CA VAL A 170 -25.37 -14.74 -2.02
C VAL A 170 -24.13 -15.62 -1.96
N GLU A 171 -24.31 -16.93 -2.17
CA GLU A 171 -23.20 -17.89 -2.16
C GLU A 171 -22.19 -17.60 -3.27
N SER A 172 -22.66 -17.28 -4.49
CA SER A 172 -21.78 -16.90 -5.60
C SER A 172 -20.96 -15.62 -5.27
N THR A 173 -21.58 -14.63 -4.62
CA THR A 173 -20.90 -13.42 -4.18
C THR A 173 -19.89 -13.72 -3.08
N TYR A 174 -20.24 -14.54 -2.11
CA TYR A 174 -19.34 -15.00 -1.05
C TYR A 174 -18.10 -15.68 -1.60
N GLN A 175 -18.26 -16.63 -2.53
CA GLN A 175 -17.15 -17.33 -3.17
C GLN A 175 -16.23 -16.38 -3.94
N GLN A 176 -16.81 -15.41 -4.65
CA GLN A 176 -16.02 -14.40 -5.36
C GLN A 176 -15.23 -13.52 -4.40
N GLU A 177 -15.80 -13.08 -3.30
CA GLU A 177 -15.12 -12.28 -2.29
C GLU A 177 -13.99 -13.06 -1.62
N MET A 178 -14.24 -14.31 -1.24
CA MET A 178 -13.22 -15.19 -0.70
C MET A 178 -12.06 -15.40 -1.67
N GLN A 179 -12.34 -15.58 -2.95
CA GLN A 179 -11.32 -15.71 -3.97
C GLN A 179 -10.49 -14.43 -4.13
N ASN A 180 -11.13 -13.26 -4.11
CA ASN A 180 -10.45 -11.97 -4.18
C ASN A 180 -9.52 -11.77 -2.96
N ILE A 181 -9.99 -12.10 -1.76
CA ILE A 181 -9.18 -12.02 -0.53
C ILE A 181 -7.98 -12.96 -0.64
N GLN A 182 -8.18 -14.20 -1.09
CA GLN A 182 -7.07 -15.14 -1.27
C GLN A 182 -6.04 -14.64 -2.27
N GLN A 183 -6.46 -14.10 -3.41
CA GLN A 183 -5.55 -13.51 -4.40
C GLN A 183 -4.75 -12.33 -3.83
N GLN A 184 -5.41 -11.45 -3.07
CA GLN A 184 -4.75 -10.32 -2.43
C GLN A 184 -3.70 -10.77 -1.40
N LEU A 185 -4.01 -11.77 -0.59
CA LEU A 185 -3.06 -12.35 0.35
C LEU A 185 -1.88 -13.03 -0.35
N GLN A 186 -2.12 -13.74 -1.46
CA GLN A 186 -1.06 -14.34 -2.26
C GLN A 186 -0.10 -13.28 -2.83
N MET A 187 -0.61 -12.15 -3.33
CA MET A 187 0.25 -11.05 -3.79
C MET A 187 1.14 -10.49 -2.66
N GLN A 188 0.66 -10.52 -1.42
CA GLN A 188 1.42 -10.13 -0.23
C GLN A 188 2.27 -11.28 0.37
N ARG A 189 2.31 -12.44 -0.28
CA ARG A 189 2.97 -13.67 0.21
C ARG A 189 2.53 -14.05 1.63
N MET A 190 1.24 -13.84 1.94
CA MET A 190 0.65 -14.09 3.24
C MET A 190 -0.39 -15.21 3.15
N SER A 191 -0.39 -16.13 4.13
CA SER A 191 -1.45 -17.12 4.27
C SER A 191 -2.66 -16.52 5.02
N LEU A 192 -3.85 -17.10 4.79
CA LEU A 192 -5.06 -16.68 5.49
C LEU A 192 -4.89 -16.83 7.02
N ASP A 193 -4.30 -17.91 7.49
CA ASP A 193 -4.11 -18.14 8.94
C ASP A 193 -3.18 -17.09 9.57
N ARG A 194 -2.14 -16.69 8.87
CA ARG A 194 -1.26 -15.61 9.34
C ARG A 194 -1.99 -14.26 9.37
N TYR A 195 -2.80 -13.98 8.35
CA TYR A 195 -3.64 -12.79 8.32
C TYR A 195 -4.63 -12.76 9.49
N LEU A 196 -5.37 -13.86 9.71
CA LEU A 196 -6.33 -13.99 10.81
C LEU A 196 -5.66 -13.80 12.19
N SER A 197 -4.45 -14.34 12.36
CA SER A 197 -3.67 -14.15 13.58
C SER A 197 -3.29 -12.68 13.81
N GLN A 198 -2.96 -11.94 12.75
CA GLN A 198 -2.62 -10.51 12.84
C GLN A 198 -3.81 -9.62 13.20
N ILE A 199 -5.01 -9.96 12.70
CA ILE A 199 -6.25 -9.22 13.00
C ILE A 199 -7.00 -9.76 14.22
N HIS A 200 -6.43 -10.75 14.92
CA HIS A 200 -7.01 -11.39 16.10
C HIS A 200 -8.43 -11.92 15.88
N GLN A 201 -8.69 -12.51 14.71
CA GLN A 201 -9.97 -13.13 14.37
C GLN A 201 -9.85 -14.64 14.19
N THR A 202 -10.94 -15.35 14.58
CA THR A 202 -11.08 -16.77 14.25
C THR A 202 -11.53 -16.93 12.80
N ARG A 203 -11.24 -18.09 12.20
CA ARG A 203 -11.70 -18.40 10.83
C ARG A 203 -13.24 -18.38 10.73
N GLU A 204 -13.90 -18.84 11.77
CA GLU A 204 -15.36 -18.90 11.85
C GLU A 204 -15.99 -17.49 11.84
N ASN A 205 -15.50 -16.58 12.68
CA ASN A 205 -15.97 -15.19 12.69
C ASN A 205 -15.65 -14.47 11.37
N PHE A 206 -14.48 -14.75 10.80
CA PHE A 206 -14.09 -14.16 9.53
C PHE A 206 -15.01 -14.60 8.38
N THR A 207 -15.28 -15.92 8.24
CA THR A 207 -16.20 -16.43 7.21
C THR A 207 -17.61 -15.92 7.40
N ALA A 208 -18.11 -15.83 8.63
CA ALA A 208 -19.41 -15.24 8.93
C ALA A 208 -19.49 -13.77 8.52
N ASN A 209 -18.44 -12.98 8.79
CA ASN A 209 -18.38 -11.59 8.39
C ASN A 209 -18.35 -11.42 6.85
N VAL A 210 -17.57 -12.26 6.16
CA VAL A 210 -17.52 -12.24 4.68
C VAL A 210 -18.87 -12.63 4.09
N HIS A 211 -19.56 -13.61 4.68
CA HIS A 211 -20.90 -14.02 4.23
C HIS A 211 -21.94 -12.90 4.45
N ALA A 212 -21.93 -12.23 5.60
CA ALA A 212 -22.79 -11.09 5.87
C ALA A 212 -22.51 -9.91 4.90
N ALA A 213 -21.25 -9.66 4.57
CA ALA A 213 -20.87 -8.68 3.56
C ALA A 213 -21.37 -9.08 2.16
N ALA A 214 -21.25 -10.35 1.78
CA ALA A 214 -21.74 -10.88 0.51
C ALA A 214 -23.26 -10.75 0.38
N GLU A 215 -24.01 -11.00 1.45
CA GLU A 215 -25.46 -10.79 1.48
C GLU A 215 -25.82 -9.32 1.24
N LYS A 216 -25.17 -8.40 1.97
CA LYS A 216 -25.37 -6.95 1.81
C LYS A 216 -25.03 -6.49 0.39
N ASN A 217 -23.91 -6.95 -0.16
CA ASN A 217 -23.46 -6.59 -1.51
C ASN A 217 -24.43 -7.16 -2.58
N THR A 218 -24.93 -8.38 -2.39
CA THR A 218 -25.94 -8.98 -3.27
C THR A 218 -27.23 -8.18 -3.26
N ARG A 219 -27.71 -7.76 -2.08
CA ARG A 219 -28.90 -6.92 -1.92
C ARG A 219 -28.73 -5.56 -2.62
N ALA A 220 -27.61 -4.89 -2.41
CA ALA A 220 -27.29 -3.63 -3.09
C ALA A 220 -27.29 -3.78 -4.62
N ARG A 221 -26.67 -4.84 -5.14
CA ARG A 221 -26.63 -5.11 -6.59
C ARG A 221 -28.01 -5.39 -7.18
N MET A 222 -28.85 -6.14 -6.48
CA MET A 222 -30.23 -6.39 -6.92
C MET A 222 -31.07 -5.12 -6.90
N ALA A 223 -30.96 -4.30 -5.86
CA ALA A 223 -31.63 -3.00 -5.77
C ALA A 223 -31.22 -2.08 -6.93
N LEU A 224 -29.91 -2.00 -7.23
CA LEU A 224 -29.40 -1.21 -8.35
C LEU A 224 -29.88 -1.73 -9.71
N LEU A 225 -29.96 -3.04 -9.89
CA LEU A 225 -30.53 -3.61 -11.12
C LEU A 225 -32.01 -3.24 -11.28
N GLN A 226 -32.77 -3.24 -10.19
CA GLN A 226 -34.16 -2.79 -10.21
C GLN A 226 -34.28 -1.31 -10.56
N VAL A 227 -33.43 -0.47 -9.97
CA VAL A 227 -33.34 0.97 -10.34
C VAL A 227 -33.00 1.12 -11.83
N ALA A 228 -32.00 0.35 -12.31
CA ALA A 228 -31.62 0.41 -13.73
C ALA A 228 -32.78 0.06 -14.68
N GLN A 229 -33.63 -0.91 -14.28
CA GLN A 229 -34.82 -1.27 -15.07
C GLN A 229 -35.89 -0.19 -15.01
N ASN A 230 -36.17 0.34 -13.83
CA ASN A 230 -37.21 1.35 -13.63
C ASN A 230 -36.91 2.67 -14.35
N GLU A 231 -35.61 3.06 -14.34
CA GLU A 231 -35.14 4.33 -14.91
C GLU A 231 -34.61 4.20 -16.34
N GLY A 232 -34.74 3.03 -16.98
CA GLY A 232 -34.31 2.80 -18.36
C GLY A 232 -32.78 2.92 -18.57
N LEU A 233 -31.99 2.60 -17.55
CA LEU A 233 -30.51 2.72 -17.55
C LEU A 233 -29.81 1.45 -18.05
N VAL A 234 -30.56 0.42 -18.41
CA VAL A 234 -30.00 -0.81 -18.97
C VAL A 234 -29.38 -0.52 -20.33
N PRO A 235 -28.09 -0.82 -20.54
CA PRO A 235 -27.44 -0.52 -21.81
C PRO A 235 -28.01 -1.35 -22.95
N THR A 236 -28.11 -0.74 -24.11
CA THR A 236 -28.54 -1.44 -25.34
C THR A 236 -27.40 -2.31 -25.89
N ASP A 237 -27.74 -3.25 -26.77
CA ASP A 237 -26.75 -4.10 -27.44
C ASP A 237 -25.77 -3.27 -28.32
N GLU A 238 -26.26 -2.15 -28.88
CA GLU A 238 -25.44 -1.23 -29.64
C GLU A 238 -24.37 -0.54 -28.77
N GLU A 239 -24.76 -0.09 -27.56
CA GLU A 239 -23.85 0.53 -26.60
C GLU A 239 -22.77 -0.46 -26.12
N ILE A 240 -23.18 -1.70 -25.85
CA ILE A 240 -22.23 -2.77 -25.50
C ILE A 240 -21.29 -3.08 -26.66
N THR A 241 -21.81 -3.12 -27.87
CA THR A 241 -20.98 -3.35 -29.07
C THR A 241 -19.95 -2.23 -29.26
N LYS A 242 -20.36 -0.97 -29.03
CA LYS A 242 -19.44 0.18 -29.06
C LYS A 242 -18.32 0.06 -28.01
N ASN A 243 -18.66 -0.31 -26.78
CA ASN A 243 -17.68 -0.53 -25.73
C ASN A 243 -16.70 -1.67 -26.09
N LEU A 244 -17.19 -2.72 -26.74
CA LEU A 244 -16.33 -3.82 -27.22
C LEU A 244 -15.42 -3.38 -28.36
N GLN A 245 -15.90 -2.50 -29.25
CA GLN A 245 -15.08 -1.89 -30.32
C GLN A 245 -13.94 -1.04 -29.73
N GLU A 246 -14.25 -0.14 -28.79
CA GLU A 246 -13.24 0.68 -28.11
C GLU A 246 -12.18 -0.19 -27.38
N ARG A 247 -12.60 -1.31 -26.81
CA ARG A 247 -11.69 -2.29 -26.22
C ARG A 247 -10.84 -3.01 -27.27
N ALA A 248 -11.42 -3.37 -28.41
CA ALA A 248 -10.72 -3.97 -29.53
C ALA A 248 -9.61 -3.04 -30.07
N ASP A 249 -9.93 -1.78 -30.29
CA ASP A 249 -9.00 -0.75 -30.76
C ASP A 249 -7.83 -0.55 -29.77
N ARG A 250 -8.13 -0.46 -28.46
CA ARG A 250 -7.13 -0.30 -27.40
C ARG A 250 -6.20 -1.53 -27.27
N THR A 251 -6.74 -2.72 -27.48
CA THR A 251 -5.97 -3.99 -27.35
C THR A 251 -5.37 -4.47 -28.67
N LYS A 252 -5.61 -3.74 -29.78
CA LYS A 252 -5.18 -4.10 -31.13
C LYS A 252 -5.67 -5.50 -31.56
N LYS A 253 -6.90 -5.86 -31.17
CA LYS A 253 -7.60 -7.08 -31.54
C LYS A 253 -8.78 -6.75 -32.43
N THR A 254 -9.29 -7.77 -33.13
CA THR A 254 -10.53 -7.61 -33.88
C THR A 254 -11.76 -7.60 -32.95
N LEU A 255 -12.84 -6.96 -33.38
CA LEU A 255 -14.10 -6.95 -32.62
C LEU A 255 -14.63 -8.38 -32.39
N GLU A 256 -14.46 -9.26 -33.38
CA GLU A 256 -14.86 -10.67 -33.33
C GLU A 256 -14.12 -11.44 -32.21
N GLU A 257 -12.80 -11.26 -32.12
CA GLU A 257 -11.98 -11.86 -31.07
C GLU A 257 -12.37 -11.37 -29.67
N VAL A 258 -12.71 -10.08 -29.54
CA VAL A 258 -13.13 -9.50 -28.27
C VAL A 258 -14.51 -9.99 -27.89
N LYS A 259 -15.45 -10.07 -28.85
CA LYS A 259 -16.80 -10.61 -28.64
C LYS A 259 -16.80 -12.09 -28.26
N ALA A 260 -15.99 -12.91 -28.90
CA ALA A 260 -15.89 -14.34 -28.61
C ALA A 260 -15.45 -14.63 -27.16
N ASN A 261 -14.68 -13.74 -26.57
CA ASN A 261 -14.18 -13.86 -25.20
C ASN A 261 -14.97 -13.00 -24.18
N ALA A 262 -16.04 -12.33 -24.61
CA ALA A 262 -16.83 -11.45 -23.75
C ALA A 262 -18.11 -12.14 -23.26
N ASN A 263 -18.38 -12.03 -21.97
CA ASN A 263 -19.69 -12.37 -21.41
C ASN A 263 -20.61 -11.15 -21.52
N ILE A 264 -21.27 -10.98 -22.65
CA ILE A 264 -22.13 -9.82 -22.95
C ILE A 264 -23.21 -9.63 -21.88
N PRO A 265 -23.97 -10.66 -21.44
CA PRO A 265 -24.96 -10.47 -20.37
C PRO A 265 -24.36 -9.99 -19.04
N ALA A 266 -23.16 -10.42 -18.70
CA ALA A 266 -22.48 -9.93 -17.50
C ALA A 266 -22.01 -8.48 -17.67
N MET A 267 -21.56 -8.09 -18.85
CA MET A 267 -21.19 -6.71 -19.17
C MET A 267 -22.40 -5.78 -19.11
N GLN A 268 -23.53 -6.17 -19.67
CA GLN A 268 -24.80 -5.42 -19.60
C GLN A 268 -25.22 -5.19 -18.14
N ARG A 269 -25.23 -6.27 -17.32
CA ARG A 269 -25.56 -6.15 -15.89
C ARG A 269 -24.58 -5.25 -15.14
N SER A 270 -23.28 -5.39 -15.39
CA SER A 270 -22.27 -4.57 -14.73
C SER A 270 -22.42 -3.09 -15.07
N GLU A 271 -22.65 -2.78 -16.34
CA GLU A 271 -22.86 -1.41 -16.80
C GLU A 271 -24.17 -0.82 -16.29
N ALA A 272 -25.26 -1.61 -16.28
CA ALA A 272 -26.54 -1.21 -15.68
C ALA A 272 -26.39 -0.84 -14.19
N ILE A 273 -25.70 -1.69 -13.43
CA ILE A 273 -25.41 -1.43 -12.01
C ILE A 273 -24.62 -0.13 -11.83
N ARG A 274 -23.59 0.10 -12.66
CA ARG A 274 -22.78 1.31 -12.61
C ARG A 274 -23.64 2.55 -12.89
N ARG A 275 -24.43 2.54 -13.98
CA ARG A 275 -25.32 3.67 -14.34
C ARG A 275 -26.36 3.92 -13.25
N ALA A 276 -26.93 2.88 -12.67
CA ALA A 276 -27.89 3.01 -11.57
C ALA A 276 -27.24 3.58 -10.31
N ALA A 277 -26.00 3.17 -9.99
CA ALA A 277 -25.27 3.72 -8.85
C ALA A 277 -24.97 5.22 -9.05
N ASP A 278 -24.50 5.62 -10.24
CA ASP A 278 -24.29 7.02 -10.58
C ASP A 278 -25.60 7.82 -10.48
N TRP A 279 -26.69 7.30 -11.04
CA TRP A 279 -28.03 7.91 -10.98
C TRP A 279 -28.53 8.11 -9.54
N VAL A 280 -28.45 7.06 -8.70
CA VAL A 280 -28.84 7.14 -7.28
C VAL A 280 -28.03 8.20 -6.54
N ILE A 281 -26.73 8.30 -6.80
CA ILE A 281 -25.86 9.28 -6.18
C ILE A 281 -26.25 10.70 -6.63
N GLU A 282 -26.48 10.90 -7.91
CA GLU A 282 -26.87 12.21 -8.47
C GLU A 282 -28.23 12.69 -7.93
N HIS A 283 -29.15 11.75 -7.61
CA HIS A 283 -30.47 12.05 -7.06
C HIS A 283 -30.51 12.01 -5.51
N SER A 284 -29.35 11.83 -4.87
CA SER A 284 -29.23 11.82 -3.41
C SER A 284 -28.74 13.17 -2.89
N THR A 285 -29.29 13.59 -1.73
CA THR A 285 -28.77 14.77 -1.03
C THR A 285 -27.58 14.38 -0.17
N ILE A 286 -26.40 14.89 -0.52
CA ILE A 286 -25.16 14.69 0.24
C ILE A 286 -24.90 15.99 1.01
N GLU A 287 -24.99 15.95 2.35
CA GLU A 287 -24.66 17.09 3.22
C GLU A 287 -23.19 16.99 3.63
N GLU A 288 -22.42 18.05 3.36
CA GLU A 288 -21.08 18.23 3.93
C GLU A 288 -21.23 18.73 5.38
N LYS A 289 -20.67 17.96 6.33
CA LYS A 289 -20.56 18.33 7.74
C LYS A 289 -19.14 18.73 8.10
#